data_c03ba854ab869b7170b7afc82106d4a7
#
_entry.id   c03ba854ab869b7170b7afc82106d4a7
#
_cell.length_a   1.000
_cell.length_b   1.000
_cell.length_c   1.000
_cell.angle_alpha   90.00
_cell.angle_beta   90.00
_cell.angle_gamma   90.00
#
_symmetry.space_group_name_H-M   'P 1'
#
loop_
_entity.id
_entity.type
_entity.pdbx_description
1 polymer ?
#
loop_
_entity_poly.entity_id
_entity_poly.type
_entity_poly.pdbx_seq_one_letter_code
_entity_poly.pdbx_strand_id
1 'polypeptide(L)'
;VATRQPDGLVERMQAGDLDAFEEFFNTYKRPVYQTALAITRDPFLAEEILQDCFVKAYRVRHRLRRDVSPLPWLQRVCTNLCYTRVSRRRSLTEP
;
A
#
# COMPACT_ATOMS: atom_id res chain seq x y z
N VAL A 1 -5.65 20.58 -7.73
CA VAL A 1 -6.27 20.16 -6.49
C VAL A 1 -5.52 18.98 -5.91
N ALA A 2 -5.24 19.06 -4.64
CA ALA A 2 -4.34 18.13 -3.97
C ALA A 2 -4.83 16.67 -3.98
N THR A 3 -6.12 16.43 -4.13
CA THR A 3 -6.68 15.08 -4.04
C THR A 3 -6.75 14.33 -5.35
N ARG A 4 -6.46 15.00 -6.47
CA ARG A 4 -6.52 14.34 -7.79
C ARG A 4 -5.20 13.69 -8.13
N GLN A 5 -5.28 12.57 -8.84
CA GLN A 5 -4.11 11.90 -9.37
C GLN A 5 -3.56 12.68 -10.55
N PRO A 6 -2.24 12.92 -10.59
CA PRO A 6 -1.64 13.58 -11.76
C PRO A 6 -1.64 12.63 -12.96
N ASP A 7 -1.87 13.20 -14.14
CA ASP A 7 -1.69 12.52 -15.42
C ASP A 7 -2.48 11.22 -15.60
N GLY A 8 -3.59 11.06 -14.88
CA GLY A 8 -4.39 9.86 -15.02
C GLY A 8 -3.67 8.59 -14.63
N LEU A 9 -2.84 8.66 -13.60
CA LEU A 9 -2.02 7.53 -13.16
C LEU A 9 -2.86 6.30 -12.82
N VAL A 10 -3.93 6.49 -12.04
CA VAL A 10 -4.81 5.39 -11.66
C VAL A 10 -5.48 4.81 -12.91
N GLU A 11 -5.92 5.67 -13.82
CA GLU A 11 -6.55 5.21 -15.07
C GLU A 11 -5.61 4.35 -15.90
N ARG A 12 -4.36 4.76 -16.05
CA ARG A 12 -3.37 3.98 -16.80
C ARG A 12 -3.10 2.64 -16.11
N MET A 13 -3.00 2.66 -14.78
CA MET A 13 -2.78 1.44 -14.02
C MET A 13 -3.98 0.48 -14.17
N GLN A 14 -5.20 1.02 -14.16
CA GLN A 14 -6.40 0.22 -14.36
C GLN A 14 -6.43 -0.41 -15.74
N ALA A 15 -5.84 0.26 -16.72
CA ALA A 15 -5.75 -0.28 -18.08
C ALA A 15 -4.65 -1.34 -18.23
N GLY A 16 -3.90 -1.61 -17.17
CA GLY A 16 -2.87 -2.64 -17.20
C GLY A 16 -1.48 -2.13 -17.57
N ASP A 17 -1.28 -0.81 -17.56
CA ASP A 17 0.02 -0.22 -17.85
C ASP A 17 0.95 -0.46 -16.65
N LEU A 18 1.94 -1.32 -16.83
CA LEU A 18 2.87 -1.68 -15.77
C LEU A 18 3.80 -0.53 -15.40
N ASP A 19 4.11 0.34 -16.35
CA ASP A 19 4.90 1.54 -16.05
C ASP A 19 4.11 2.46 -15.12
N ALA A 20 2.81 2.55 -15.31
CA ALA A 20 1.95 3.32 -14.42
C ALA A 20 1.92 2.72 -13.01
N PHE A 21 1.93 1.39 -12.90
CA PHE A 21 1.99 0.74 -11.60
C PHE A 21 3.32 1.05 -10.90
N GLU A 22 4.42 1.02 -11.62
CA GLU A 22 5.72 1.37 -11.07
C GLU A 22 5.74 2.81 -10.57
N GLU A 23 5.18 3.73 -11.35
CA GLU A 23 5.04 5.13 -10.93
C GLU A 23 4.20 5.26 -9.67
N PHE A 24 3.10 4.53 -9.61
CA PHE A 24 2.20 4.48 -8.47
C PHE A 24 2.95 4.02 -7.22
N PHE A 25 3.70 2.95 -7.33
CA PHE A 25 4.51 2.44 -6.25
C PHE A 25 5.53 3.49 -5.79
N ASN A 26 6.28 4.06 -6.71
CA ASN A 26 7.32 5.04 -6.38
C ASN A 26 6.74 6.31 -5.76
N THR A 27 5.53 6.69 -6.16
CA THR A 27 4.87 7.88 -5.63
C THR A 27 4.44 7.70 -4.17
N TYR A 28 3.93 6.53 -3.81
CA TYR A 28 3.28 6.34 -2.52
C TYR A 28 4.03 5.43 -1.55
N LYS A 29 5.12 4.81 -1.97
CA LYS A 29 5.80 3.81 -1.13
C LYS A 29 6.34 4.38 0.18
N ARG A 30 6.86 5.60 0.15
CA ARG A 30 7.51 6.17 1.33
C ARG A 30 6.58 6.33 2.52
N PRO A 31 5.44 7.02 2.39
CA PRO A 31 4.52 7.15 3.53
C PRO A 31 3.95 5.81 3.98
N VAL A 32 3.73 4.88 3.06
CA VAL A 32 3.22 3.56 3.43
C VAL A 32 4.28 2.78 4.20
N TYR A 33 5.54 2.82 3.75
CA TYR A 33 6.63 2.17 4.46
C TYR A 33 6.81 2.75 5.85
N GLN A 34 6.74 4.08 5.98
CA GLN A 34 6.88 4.75 7.27
C GLN A 34 5.81 4.30 8.25
N THR A 35 4.58 4.13 7.77
CA THR A 35 3.48 3.61 8.60
C THR A 35 3.77 2.17 9.04
N ALA A 36 4.18 1.33 8.10
CA ALA A 36 4.49 -0.06 8.41
C ALA A 36 5.64 -0.17 9.42
N LEU A 37 6.67 0.64 9.24
CA LEU A 37 7.82 0.63 10.16
C LEU A 37 7.43 1.11 11.54
N ALA A 38 6.60 2.15 11.63
CA ALA A 38 6.15 2.70 12.91
C ALA A 38 5.35 1.65 13.71
N ILE A 39 4.56 0.85 13.04
CA ILE A 39 3.72 -0.15 13.72
C ILE A 39 4.51 -1.41 14.04
N THR A 40 5.28 -1.93 13.08
CA THR A 40 5.97 -3.21 13.27
C THR A 40 7.30 -3.08 13.97
N ARG A 41 7.97 -1.95 13.82
CA ARG A 41 9.32 -1.69 14.33
C ARG A 41 10.33 -2.72 13.83
N ASP A 42 10.08 -3.26 12.66
CA ASP A 42 10.90 -4.28 12.05
C ASP A 42 11.04 -3.96 10.56
N PRO A 43 12.22 -3.51 10.11
CA PRO A 43 12.39 -3.11 8.70
C PRO A 43 12.08 -4.22 7.70
N PHE A 44 12.41 -5.46 8.04
CA PHE A 44 12.16 -6.59 7.14
C PHE A 44 10.67 -6.85 7.00
N LEU A 45 9.96 -6.83 8.11
CA LEU A 45 8.50 -7.02 8.09
C LEU A 45 7.80 -5.85 7.41
N ALA A 46 8.29 -4.63 7.67
CA ALA A 46 7.72 -3.44 7.04
C ALA A 46 7.86 -3.51 5.51
N GLU A 47 9.00 -4.00 5.02
CA GLU A 47 9.21 -4.15 3.58
C GLU A 47 8.26 -5.18 2.98
N GLU A 48 8.05 -6.31 3.65
CA GLU A 48 7.11 -7.32 3.19
C GLU A 48 5.69 -6.76 3.13
N ILE A 49 5.30 -6.03 4.16
CA ILE A 49 3.97 -5.43 4.23
C ILE A 49 3.80 -4.39 3.13
N LEU A 50 4.83 -3.59 2.89
CA LEU A 50 4.81 -2.61 1.80
C LEU A 50 4.49 -3.29 0.48
N GLN A 51 5.21 -4.36 0.17
CA GLN A 51 4.99 -5.10 -1.06
C GLN A 51 3.57 -5.67 -1.13
N ASP A 52 3.11 -6.26 -0.04
CA ASP A 52 1.76 -6.83 0.02
C ASP A 52 0.69 -5.78 -0.21
N CYS A 53 0.88 -4.57 0.33
CA CYS A 53 -0.05 -3.46 0.11
C CYS A 53 -0.19 -3.14 -1.37
N PHE A 54 0.93 -3.07 -2.08
CA PHE A 54 0.90 -2.67 -3.49
C PHE A 54 0.45 -3.81 -4.40
N VAL A 55 0.74 -5.07 -4.03
CA VAL A 55 0.16 -6.21 -4.74
C VAL A 55 -1.36 -6.18 -4.61
N LYS A 56 -1.87 -5.92 -3.42
CA LYS A 56 -3.32 -5.80 -3.23
C LYS A 56 -3.88 -4.64 -4.03
N ALA A 57 -3.19 -3.50 -4.03
CA ALA A 57 -3.63 -2.34 -4.80
C ALA A 57 -3.78 -2.70 -6.28
N TYR A 58 -2.83 -3.42 -6.82
CA TYR A 58 -2.90 -3.83 -8.22
C TYR A 58 -4.06 -4.80 -8.47
N ARG A 59 -4.25 -5.76 -7.57
CA ARG A 59 -5.35 -6.74 -7.70
C ARG A 59 -6.71 -6.09 -7.72
N VAL A 60 -6.90 -5.05 -6.90
CA VAL A 60 -8.18 -4.37 -6.79
C VAL A 60 -8.20 -3.02 -7.49
N ARG A 61 -7.27 -2.80 -8.42
CA ARG A 61 -7.07 -1.50 -9.04
C ARG A 61 -8.33 -0.91 -9.67
N HIS A 62 -9.22 -1.76 -10.14
CA HIS A 62 -10.47 -1.32 -10.75
C HIS A 62 -11.43 -0.66 -9.75
N ARG A 63 -11.21 -0.88 -8.45
CA ARG A 63 -12.01 -0.29 -7.38
C ARG A 63 -11.47 1.05 -6.92
N LEU A 64 -10.26 1.41 -7.34
CA LEU A 64 -9.66 2.67 -6.92
C LEU A 64 -10.38 3.83 -7.61
N ARG A 65 -10.66 4.87 -6.84
CA ARG A 65 -11.29 6.06 -7.37
C ARG A 65 -10.25 6.88 -8.12
N ARG A 66 -10.68 7.47 -9.22
CA ARG A 66 -9.80 8.29 -10.06
C ARG A 66 -9.74 9.74 -9.63
N ASP A 67 -10.68 10.14 -8.79
CA ASP A 67 -10.88 11.55 -8.42
C ASP A 67 -10.29 11.91 -7.05
N VAL A 68 -9.74 10.95 -6.33
CA VAL A 68 -9.14 11.19 -5.02
C VAL A 68 -7.79 10.47 -4.91
N SER A 69 -6.96 10.93 -3.98
CA SER A 69 -5.69 10.26 -3.70
C SER A 69 -5.94 8.86 -3.16
N PRO A 70 -5.19 7.86 -3.62
CA PRO A 70 -5.31 6.51 -3.07
C PRO A 70 -4.60 6.35 -1.72
N LEU A 71 -3.87 7.36 -1.26
CA LEU A 71 -3.04 7.23 -0.07
C LEU A 71 -3.83 6.85 1.19
N PRO A 72 -4.97 7.48 1.51
CA PRO A 72 -5.74 7.06 2.70
C PRO A 72 -6.14 5.58 2.64
N TRP A 73 -6.51 5.09 1.47
CA TRP A 73 -6.86 3.69 1.29
C TRP A 73 -5.64 2.79 1.48
N LEU A 74 -4.50 3.17 0.88
CA LEU A 74 -3.25 2.43 1.04
C LEU A 74 -2.84 2.36 2.51
N GLN A 75 -2.98 3.46 3.24
CA GLN A 75 -2.65 3.49 4.66
C GLN A 75 -3.55 2.57 5.47
N ARG A 76 -4.82 2.50 5.13
CA ARG A 76 -5.74 1.59 5.79
C ARG A 76 -5.35 0.13 5.55
N VAL A 77 -5.05 -0.22 4.30
CA VAL A 77 -4.60 -1.57 3.95
C VAL A 77 -3.32 -1.91 4.71
N CYS A 78 -2.38 -0.99 4.70
CA CYS A 78 -1.10 -1.16 5.39
C CYS A 78 -1.30 -1.40 6.89
N THR A 79 -2.10 -0.56 7.53
CA THR A 79 -2.37 -0.67 8.96
C THR A 79 -3.01 -2.02 9.30
N ASN A 80 -3.99 -2.43 8.51
CA ASN A 80 -4.65 -3.71 8.72
C ASN A 80 -3.68 -4.88 8.58
N LEU A 81 -2.82 -4.85 7.57
CA LEU A 81 -1.82 -5.88 7.38
C LEU A 81 -0.81 -5.90 8.52
N CYS A 82 -0.40 -4.73 8.99
CA CYS A 82 0.53 -4.64 10.11
C CYS A 82 -0.01 -5.32 11.35
N TYR A 83 -1.24 -5.00 11.72
CA TYR A 83 -1.83 -5.58 12.93
C TYR A 83 -2.04 -7.08 12.77
N THR A 84 -2.45 -7.53 11.60
CA THR A 84 -2.62 -8.95 11.33
C THR A 84 -1.29 -9.69 11.47
N ARG A 85 -0.23 -9.15 10.87
CA ARG A 85 1.09 -9.81 10.88
C ARG A 85 1.71 -9.79 12.27
N VAL A 86 1.60 -8.69 12.98
CA VAL A 86 2.13 -8.59 14.35
C VAL A 86 1.36 -9.54 15.27
N SER A 87 0.05 -9.60 15.15
CA SER A 87 -0.77 -10.50 15.94
C SER A 87 -0.42 -11.96 15.67
N ARG A 88 -0.19 -12.30 14.41
CA ARG A 88 0.20 -13.65 14.01
C ARG A 88 1.56 -14.04 14.57
N ARG A 89 2.53 -13.13 14.50
CA ARG A 89 3.86 -13.34 15.05
C ARG A 89 3.78 -13.58 16.56
N ARG A 90 2.98 -12.80 17.24
CA ARG A 90 2.79 -12.93 18.68
C ARG A 90 2.16 -14.28 19.05
N SER A 91 1.17 -14.73 18.28
CA SER A 91 0.54 -16.04 18.52
C SER A 91 1.53 -17.20 18.36
N LEU A 92 2.51 -17.06 17.45
CA LEU A 92 3.50 -18.10 17.23
C LEU A 92 4.55 -18.15 18.32
N THR A 93 4.78 -17.05 19.02
CA THR A 93 5.85 -16.97 20.02
C THR A 93 5.35 -17.15 21.46
N GLU A 94 4.08 -16.99 21.69
CA GLU A 94 3.51 -17.18 23.03
C GLU A 94 3.16 -18.65 23.26
N PRO A 95 3.53 -19.20 24.45
CA PRO A 95 3.21 -20.58 24.76
C PRO A 95 1.70 -20.82 24.92
#